data_33eb454897723721984f8af6a5daebc0
#
_entry.id   33eb454897723721984f8af6a5daebc0
#
_cell.length_a   1.000
_cell.length_b   1.000
_cell.length_c   1.000
_cell.angle_alpha   90.00
_cell.angle_beta   90.00
_cell.angle_gamma   90.00
#
_symmetry.space_group_name_H-M   'P 1'
#
loop_
_entity.id
_entity.type
_entity.pdbx_description
1 polymer ?
#
loop_
_entity_poly.entity_id
_entity_poly.type
_entity_poly.pdbx_seq_one_letter_code
_entity_poly.pdbx_strand_id
1 'polypeptide(L)'
;INPDVRQVPRQIVFFSETEEFFYGSKETPGLIGDPELDGVTLMLSDNNHGSTRTLPSPEMRSHPGGYGMYYHMDMHGGPHSFEWVGATYLPKVWEEMTAAYEYGVREIWVTNIGDIGTQEFGLSYFLDLAYDIDVWGGQDAAITTQYTAQWVRRNFGAAFAPADLPRIEGIITD
;
A
#
# COMPACT_ATOMS: atom_id res chain seq x y z
N ILE A 1 14.40 28.11 -2.74
CA ILE A 1 13.90 27.67 -1.43
C ILE A 1 12.54 28.33 -1.24
N ASN A 2 11.50 27.54 -0.95
CA ASN A 2 10.17 28.08 -0.71
C ASN A 2 10.20 28.89 0.59
N PRO A 3 9.81 30.17 0.58
CA PRO A 3 9.83 31.03 1.77
C PRO A 3 8.78 30.64 2.82
N ASP A 4 7.71 29.94 2.42
CA ASP A 4 6.69 29.42 3.34
C ASP A 4 6.60 27.90 3.24
N VAL A 5 7.32 27.23 4.12
CA VAL A 5 7.37 25.75 4.18
C VAL A 5 6.01 25.12 4.53
N ARG A 6 5.07 25.88 5.09
CA ARG A 6 3.72 25.38 5.41
C ARG A 6 2.85 25.21 4.17
N GLN A 7 3.23 25.82 3.05
CA GLN A 7 2.56 25.69 1.75
C GLN A 7 3.10 24.52 0.92
N VAL A 8 4.14 23.85 1.39
CA VAL A 8 4.69 22.66 0.73
C VAL A 8 4.06 21.42 1.35
N PRO A 9 3.57 20.47 0.55
CA PRO A 9 3.12 19.17 1.07
C PRO A 9 4.20 18.54 1.94
N ARG A 10 3.83 18.12 3.14
CA ARG A 10 4.74 17.50 4.12
C ARG A 10 4.19 16.17 4.54
N GLN A 11 5.07 15.20 4.73
CA GLN A 11 4.74 13.85 5.18
C GLN A 11 5.67 13.46 6.32
N ILE A 12 5.12 12.76 7.30
CA ILE A 12 5.88 12.10 8.36
C ILE A 12 5.54 10.62 8.30
N VAL A 13 6.56 9.77 8.19
CA VAL A 13 6.39 8.32 8.21
C VAL A 13 6.60 7.81 9.63
N PHE A 14 5.61 7.08 10.14
CA PHE A 14 5.69 6.41 11.43
C PHE A 14 5.97 4.92 11.22
N PHE A 15 7.22 4.54 11.39
CA PHE A 15 7.60 3.14 11.46
C PHE A 15 7.23 2.54 12.82
N SER A 16 7.27 1.22 12.92
CA SER A 16 6.95 0.49 14.15
C SER A 16 7.67 1.03 15.39
N GLU A 17 8.91 1.45 15.24
CA GLU A 17 9.75 1.96 16.31
C GLU A 17 9.35 3.36 16.77
N THR A 18 8.59 4.09 15.97
CA THR A 18 8.18 5.47 16.22
C THR A 18 6.69 5.64 16.46
N GLU A 19 5.89 4.59 16.34
CA GLU A 19 4.44 4.65 16.57
C GLU A 19 4.11 5.11 17.99
N GLU A 20 4.90 4.75 18.99
CA GLU A 20 4.70 5.19 20.37
C GLU A 20 4.82 6.71 20.54
N PHE A 21 5.64 7.37 19.74
CA PHE A 21 5.72 8.84 19.75
C PHE A 21 4.44 9.48 19.20
N PHE A 22 3.79 8.82 18.26
CA PHE A 22 2.55 9.32 17.68
C PHE A 22 1.35 9.03 18.60
N TYR A 23 1.19 7.79 19.04
CA TYR A 23 0.07 7.39 19.90
C TYR A 23 0.25 7.79 21.36
N GLY A 24 1.48 7.97 21.79
CA GLY A 24 1.81 8.22 23.18
C GLY A 24 1.79 6.95 24.04
N SER A 25 2.07 7.15 25.30
CA SER A 25 2.05 6.13 26.34
C SER A 25 1.20 6.58 27.53
N LYS A 26 1.12 5.76 28.57
CA LYS A 26 0.46 6.17 29.84
C LYS A 26 1.14 7.36 30.51
N GLU A 27 2.42 7.56 30.23
CA GLU A 27 3.27 8.55 30.90
C GLU A 27 3.53 9.79 30.02
N THR A 28 3.44 9.65 28.70
CA THR A 28 3.77 10.72 27.75
C THR A 28 2.66 10.87 26.71
N PRO A 29 2.05 12.06 26.57
CA PRO A 29 1.09 12.31 25.52
C PRO A 29 1.73 12.05 24.14
N GLY A 30 0.97 11.45 23.23
CA GLY A 30 1.37 11.31 21.84
C GLY A 30 1.18 12.60 21.05
N LEU A 31 1.53 12.55 19.79
CA LEU A 31 1.38 13.66 18.83
C LEU A 31 -0.01 13.71 18.19
N ILE A 32 -0.89 12.78 18.51
CA ILE A 32 -2.26 12.78 18.00
C ILE A 32 -2.96 14.05 18.44
N GLY A 33 -3.50 14.80 17.47
CA GLY A 33 -4.21 16.05 17.73
C GLY A 33 -3.34 17.24 18.00
N ASP A 34 -2.01 17.13 17.80
CA ASP A 34 -1.11 18.27 17.85
C ASP A 34 -1.38 19.20 16.66
N PRO A 35 -1.76 20.48 16.86
CA PRO A 35 -2.03 21.40 15.76
C PRO A 35 -0.86 21.66 14.82
N GLU A 36 0.38 21.42 15.26
CA GLU A 36 1.57 21.53 14.38
C GLU A 36 1.57 20.47 13.26
N LEU A 37 0.80 19.40 13.41
CA LEU A 37 0.63 18.34 12.42
C LEU A 37 -0.55 18.56 11.47
N ASP A 38 -1.41 19.55 11.67
CA ASP A 38 -2.64 19.76 10.90
C ASP A 38 -2.41 19.81 9.38
N GLY A 39 -1.29 20.32 8.92
CA GLY A 39 -0.94 20.37 7.50
C GLY A 39 0.03 19.27 7.05
N VAL A 40 0.17 18.19 7.82
CA VAL A 40 1.11 17.11 7.55
C VAL A 40 0.36 15.82 7.29
N THR A 41 0.63 15.15 6.16
CA THR A 41 0.13 13.79 5.91
C THR A 41 0.86 12.80 6.80
N LEU A 42 0.11 12.04 7.57
CA LEU A 42 0.64 11.05 8.50
C LEU A 42 0.69 9.69 7.80
N MET A 43 1.89 9.24 7.46
CA MET A 43 2.09 7.96 6.79
C MET A 43 2.28 6.86 7.83
N LEU A 44 1.33 5.95 7.86
CA LEU A 44 1.42 4.71 8.62
C LEU A 44 2.27 3.69 7.86
N SER A 45 2.82 2.72 8.54
CA SER A 45 3.53 1.62 7.91
C SER A 45 2.94 0.28 8.30
N ASP A 46 3.11 -0.70 7.43
CA ASP A 46 2.83 -2.08 7.73
C ASP A 46 3.90 -2.69 8.68
N ASN A 47 3.83 -3.98 8.89
CA ASN A 47 4.77 -4.72 9.74
C ASN A 47 6.07 -5.14 9.01
N ASN A 48 6.41 -4.50 7.91
CA ASN A 48 7.49 -4.85 6.98
C ASN A 48 7.26 -6.16 6.19
N HIS A 49 6.10 -6.78 6.34
CA HIS A 49 5.75 -8.07 5.70
C HIS A 49 4.38 -8.01 5.02
N GLY A 50 3.94 -6.81 4.65
CA GLY A 50 2.68 -6.60 3.94
C GLY A 50 1.43 -6.82 4.78
N SER A 51 1.49 -6.65 6.10
CA SER A 51 0.30 -6.68 6.96
C SER A 51 0.19 -5.38 7.75
N THR A 52 -0.93 -4.73 7.61
CA THR A 52 -1.26 -3.48 8.29
C THR A 52 -1.21 -3.65 9.80
N ARG A 53 -0.57 -2.73 10.50
CA ARG A 53 -0.43 -2.74 11.95
C ARG A 53 -1.55 -1.98 12.63
N THR A 54 -1.69 -0.71 12.25
CA THR A 54 -2.61 0.23 12.88
C THR A 54 -3.29 1.05 11.79
N LEU A 55 -4.58 1.25 11.94
CA LEU A 55 -5.39 2.10 11.06
C LEU A 55 -6.03 3.21 11.89
N PRO A 56 -6.35 4.37 11.28
CA PRO A 56 -6.96 5.48 11.98
C PRO A 56 -8.28 5.10 12.62
N SER A 57 -8.42 5.35 13.93
CA SER A 57 -9.72 5.26 14.60
C SER A 57 -10.71 6.28 14.02
N PRO A 58 -12.02 6.12 14.25
CA PRO A 58 -13.00 7.09 13.76
C PRO A 58 -12.68 8.54 14.13
N GLU A 59 -12.15 8.75 15.33
CA GLU A 59 -11.79 10.09 15.84
C GLU A 59 -10.57 10.65 15.10
N MET A 60 -9.62 9.80 14.75
CA MET A 60 -8.40 10.19 14.05
C MET A 60 -8.65 10.54 12.58
N ARG A 61 -9.72 10.00 11.96
CA ARG A 61 -9.99 10.20 10.51
C ARG A 61 -10.28 11.66 10.13
N SER A 62 -10.53 12.52 11.12
CA SER A 62 -10.74 13.95 10.92
C SER A 62 -9.43 14.76 10.82
N HIS A 63 -8.27 14.12 10.89
CA HIS A 63 -6.98 14.80 10.77
C HIS A 63 -6.87 15.54 9.43
N PRO A 64 -6.64 16.89 9.44
CA PRO A 64 -6.71 17.69 8.22
C PRO A 64 -5.66 17.34 7.15
N GLY A 65 -4.49 16.86 7.57
CA GLY A 65 -3.42 16.43 6.66
C GLY A 65 -3.64 15.05 6.04
N GLY A 66 -4.67 14.31 6.51
CA GLY A 66 -4.97 12.97 6.04
C GLY A 66 -3.90 11.92 6.37
N TYR A 67 -4.11 10.72 5.84
CA TYR A 67 -3.26 9.57 6.10
C TYR A 67 -2.74 8.93 4.81
N GLY A 68 -1.52 8.44 4.86
CA GLY A 68 -0.89 7.61 3.85
C GLY A 68 -0.44 6.26 4.39
N MET A 69 0.00 5.37 3.51
CA MET A 69 0.54 4.05 3.84
C MET A 69 1.89 3.84 3.18
N TYR A 70 2.84 3.33 3.96
CA TYR A 70 4.07 2.74 3.47
C TYR A 70 3.96 1.22 3.58
N TYR A 71 3.77 0.59 2.44
CA TYR A 71 3.48 -0.85 2.30
C TYR A 71 4.69 -1.62 1.78
N HIS A 72 4.92 -2.84 2.27
CA HIS A 72 6.02 -3.69 1.83
C HIS A 72 5.52 -4.88 0.99
N MET A 73 5.90 -4.90 -0.27
CA MET A 73 5.75 -6.08 -1.14
C MET A 73 6.92 -7.05 -0.98
N ASP A 74 8.09 -6.52 -0.63
CA ASP A 74 9.25 -7.28 -0.18
C ASP A 74 9.98 -6.52 0.93
N MET A 75 10.92 -7.17 1.58
CA MET A 75 11.71 -6.60 2.65
C MET A 75 13.15 -7.07 2.55
N HIS A 76 14.07 -6.10 2.45
CA HIS A 76 15.50 -6.32 2.56
C HIS A 76 15.95 -5.94 3.97
N GLY A 77 16.33 -6.91 4.78
CA GLY A 77 16.86 -6.64 6.12
C GLY A 77 16.47 -7.67 7.18
N GLY A 78 16.78 -7.30 8.42
CA GLY A 78 16.47 -8.11 9.58
C GLY A 78 15.03 -7.88 10.11
N PRO A 79 14.49 -8.81 10.92
CA PRO A 79 15.09 -10.12 11.25
C PRO A 79 14.95 -11.15 10.14
N HIS A 80 14.06 -10.93 9.17
CA HIS A 80 13.83 -11.80 8.02
C HIS A 80 13.69 -10.96 6.77
N SER A 81 14.53 -11.20 5.78
CA SER A 81 14.30 -10.66 4.44
C SER A 81 13.43 -11.63 3.63
N PHE A 82 12.57 -11.08 2.77
CA PHE A 82 11.85 -11.81 1.75
C PHE A 82 11.88 -10.99 0.46
N GLU A 83 12.64 -11.48 -0.50
CA GLU A 83 12.93 -10.80 -1.76
C GLU A 83 12.80 -11.80 -2.92
N TRP A 84 11.75 -12.61 -2.87
CA TRP A 84 11.51 -13.62 -3.88
C TRP A 84 10.82 -13.03 -5.10
N VAL A 85 11.25 -13.41 -6.26
CA VAL A 85 10.60 -13.07 -7.52
C VAL A 85 9.13 -13.49 -7.48
N GLY A 86 8.23 -12.52 -7.68
CA GLY A 86 6.80 -12.80 -7.78
C GLY A 86 6.14 -13.28 -6.49
N ALA A 87 6.75 -13.06 -5.32
CA ALA A 87 6.18 -13.49 -4.03
C ALA A 87 4.93 -12.69 -3.60
N THR A 88 4.57 -11.65 -4.32
CA THR A 88 3.43 -10.79 -3.97
C THR A 88 2.11 -11.48 -4.28
N TYR A 89 1.34 -11.78 -3.24
CA TYR A 89 0.00 -12.37 -3.35
C TYR A 89 -1.05 -11.26 -3.47
N LEU A 90 -1.63 -11.08 -4.66
CA LEU A 90 -2.56 -9.98 -4.93
C LEU A 90 -3.76 -9.90 -3.99
N PRO A 91 -4.44 -11.01 -3.62
CA PRO A 91 -5.53 -10.93 -2.65
C PRO A 91 -5.13 -10.34 -1.30
N LYS A 92 -3.88 -10.54 -0.85
CA LYS A 92 -3.36 -9.90 0.36
C LYS A 92 -3.20 -8.40 0.17
N VAL A 93 -2.60 -7.97 -0.95
CA VAL A 93 -2.48 -6.54 -1.28
C VAL A 93 -3.86 -5.90 -1.34
N TRP A 94 -4.82 -6.56 -1.96
CA TRP A 94 -6.20 -6.13 -2.03
C TRP A 94 -6.80 -5.93 -0.62
N GLU A 95 -6.73 -6.96 0.23
CA GLU A 95 -7.29 -6.93 1.59
C GLU A 95 -6.72 -5.79 2.42
N GLU A 96 -5.40 -5.69 2.47
CA GLU A 96 -4.69 -4.71 3.30
C GLU A 96 -4.93 -3.27 2.82
N MET A 97 -4.87 -3.04 1.50
CA MET A 97 -4.96 -1.69 0.96
C MET A 97 -6.41 -1.20 0.84
N THR A 98 -7.38 -2.07 0.56
CA THR A 98 -8.81 -1.69 0.60
C THR A 98 -9.25 -1.40 2.02
N ALA A 99 -8.84 -2.21 3.00
CA ALA A 99 -9.08 -1.92 4.41
C ALA A 99 -8.45 -0.57 4.81
N ALA A 100 -7.20 -0.31 4.46
CA ALA A 100 -6.56 0.96 4.72
C ALA A 100 -7.36 2.14 4.13
N TYR A 101 -7.79 2.01 2.87
CA TYR A 101 -8.62 3.02 2.20
C TYR A 101 -9.95 3.27 2.93
N GLU A 102 -10.66 2.23 3.34
CA GLU A 102 -11.92 2.34 4.09
C GLU A 102 -11.72 3.04 5.43
N TYR A 103 -10.56 2.87 6.05
CA TYR A 103 -10.20 3.53 7.30
C TYR A 103 -9.64 4.95 7.11
N GLY A 104 -9.63 5.47 5.89
CA GLY A 104 -9.29 6.87 5.60
C GLY A 104 -7.84 7.10 5.19
N VAL A 105 -7.09 6.06 4.87
CA VAL A 105 -5.71 6.16 4.37
C VAL A 105 -5.73 6.38 2.85
N ARG A 106 -5.82 7.65 2.42
CA ARG A 106 -6.17 8.00 1.03
C ARG A 106 -5.24 9.00 0.35
N GLU A 107 -4.35 9.67 1.13
CA GLU A 107 -3.60 10.79 0.58
C GLU A 107 -2.39 10.35 -0.25
N ILE A 108 -1.68 9.34 0.21
CA ILE A 108 -0.52 8.82 -0.48
C ILE A 108 -0.26 7.35 -0.12
N TRP A 109 0.01 6.54 -1.12
CA TRP A 109 0.46 5.17 -0.95
C TRP A 109 1.85 5.01 -1.54
N VAL A 110 2.74 4.47 -0.75
CA VAL A 110 4.12 4.16 -1.15
C VAL A 110 4.33 2.67 -0.93
N THR A 111 4.94 2.00 -1.90
CA THR A 111 5.32 0.61 -1.73
C THR A 111 6.83 0.42 -1.77
N ASN A 112 7.33 -0.38 -0.84
CA ASN A 112 8.67 -0.91 -0.89
C ASN A 112 8.66 -2.17 -1.74
N ILE A 113 9.43 -2.13 -2.81
CA ILE A 113 9.69 -3.29 -3.67
C ILE A 113 11.19 -3.34 -3.94
N GLY A 114 11.74 -4.53 -4.15
CA GLY A 114 13.13 -4.70 -4.53
C GLY A 114 13.35 -4.47 -6.02
N ASP A 115 13.59 -5.53 -6.75
CA ASP A 115 13.82 -5.44 -8.20
C ASP A 115 12.48 -5.26 -8.96
N ILE A 116 12.27 -4.06 -9.49
CA ILE A 116 11.05 -3.70 -10.25
C ILE A 116 10.75 -4.69 -11.37
N GLY A 117 11.78 -5.12 -12.10
CA GLY A 117 11.62 -6.03 -13.24
C GLY A 117 11.06 -7.40 -12.87
N THR A 118 11.26 -7.83 -11.64
CA THR A 118 10.77 -9.12 -11.14
C THR A 118 9.45 -9.02 -10.38
N GLN A 119 9.07 -7.82 -9.96
CA GLN A 119 7.86 -7.51 -9.19
C GLN A 119 6.79 -6.77 -10.01
N GLU A 120 6.97 -6.72 -11.34
CA GLU A 120 6.11 -5.92 -12.22
C GLU A 120 4.62 -6.22 -12.06
N PHE A 121 4.24 -7.48 -11.92
CA PHE A 121 2.85 -7.90 -11.79
C PHE A 121 2.19 -7.33 -10.51
N GLY A 122 2.81 -7.55 -9.36
CA GLY A 122 2.31 -7.05 -8.08
C GLY A 122 2.32 -5.53 -8.01
N LEU A 123 3.40 -4.89 -8.49
CA LEU A 123 3.51 -3.43 -8.56
C LEU A 123 2.43 -2.83 -9.45
N SER A 124 2.17 -3.42 -10.62
CA SER A 124 1.12 -2.95 -11.52
C SER A 124 -0.25 -2.96 -10.82
N TYR A 125 -0.57 -4.05 -10.10
CA TYR A 125 -1.82 -4.12 -9.35
C TYR A 125 -1.91 -3.05 -8.25
N PHE A 126 -0.86 -2.89 -7.46
CA PHE A 126 -0.84 -1.88 -6.39
C PHE A 126 -1.07 -0.47 -6.94
N LEU A 127 -0.42 -0.13 -8.05
CA LEU A 127 -0.55 1.19 -8.67
C LEU A 127 -1.92 1.39 -9.33
N ASP A 128 -2.45 0.37 -10.02
CA ASP A 128 -3.79 0.42 -10.62
C ASP A 128 -4.87 0.51 -9.54
N LEU A 129 -4.73 -0.22 -8.41
CA LEU A 129 -5.61 -0.14 -7.24
C LEU A 129 -5.57 1.27 -6.62
N ALA A 130 -4.38 1.86 -6.46
CA ALA A 130 -4.22 3.20 -5.92
C ALA A 130 -4.80 4.28 -6.85
N TYR A 131 -4.72 4.06 -8.17
CA TYR A 131 -5.24 4.98 -9.17
C TYR A 131 -6.77 4.95 -9.28
N ASP A 132 -7.37 3.76 -9.21
CA ASP A 132 -8.81 3.58 -9.36
C ASP A 132 -9.33 2.47 -8.42
N ILE A 133 -9.55 2.85 -7.18
CA ILE A 133 -10.03 1.95 -6.13
C ILE A 133 -11.45 1.44 -6.40
N ASP A 134 -12.27 2.20 -7.11
CA ASP A 134 -13.65 1.82 -7.42
C ASP A 134 -13.68 0.67 -8.44
N VAL A 135 -12.69 0.61 -9.32
CA VAL A 135 -12.55 -0.46 -10.29
C VAL A 135 -11.83 -1.67 -9.68
N TRP A 136 -10.67 -1.45 -9.06
CA TRP A 136 -9.77 -2.54 -8.66
C TRP A 136 -9.89 -2.97 -7.20
N GLY A 137 -10.55 -2.17 -6.37
CA GLY A 137 -10.93 -2.54 -5.01
C GLY A 137 -12.07 -3.57 -4.97
N GLY A 138 -13.04 -3.45 -5.91
CA GLY A 138 -14.14 -4.40 -6.01
C GLY A 138 -14.90 -4.60 -4.70
N GLN A 139 -15.69 -5.68 -4.62
CA GLN A 139 -16.43 -6.07 -3.41
C GLN A 139 -15.75 -7.21 -2.65
N ASP A 140 -14.90 -7.97 -3.31
CA ASP A 140 -14.16 -9.08 -2.73
C ASP A 140 -12.85 -9.34 -3.51
N ALA A 141 -12.02 -10.24 -2.98
CA ALA A 141 -10.71 -10.57 -3.54
C ALA A 141 -10.78 -11.23 -4.94
N ALA A 142 -11.95 -11.65 -5.42
CA ALA A 142 -12.09 -12.22 -6.78
C ALA A 142 -11.76 -11.20 -7.88
N ILE A 143 -11.77 -9.90 -7.56
CA ILE A 143 -11.31 -8.86 -8.47
C ILE A 143 -9.86 -9.05 -8.90
N THR A 144 -9.02 -9.63 -8.06
CA THR A 144 -7.60 -9.89 -8.37
C THR A 144 -7.43 -10.94 -9.48
N THR A 145 -8.36 -11.91 -9.57
CA THR A 145 -8.40 -12.87 -10.68
C THR A 145 -8.76 -12.17 -12.00
N GLN A 146 -9.70 -11.23 -11.97
CA GLN A 146 -10.04 -10.44 -13.15
C GLN A 146 -8.88 -9.55 -13.57
N TYR A 147 -8.19 -8.96 -12.60
CA TYR A 147 -6.97 -8.19 -12.86
C TYR A 147 -5.90 -9.05 -13.53
N THR A 148 -5.63 -10.24 -13.01
CA THR A 148 -4.65 -11.19 -13.58
C THR A 148 -4.97 -11.49 -15.05
N ALA A 149 -6.21 -11.82 -15.35
CA ALA A 149 -6.65 -12.09 -16.72
C ALA A 149 -6.45 -10.87 -17.65
N GLN A 150 -6.72 -9.67 -17.16
CA GLN A 150 -6.50 -8.44 -17.93
C GLN A 150 -5.02 -8.16 -18.13
N TRP A 151 -4.21 -8.30 -17.08
CA TRP A 151 -2.77 -8.10 -17.14
C TRP A 151 -2.09 -9.08 -18.10
N VAL A 152 -2.48 -10.35 -18.06
CA VAL A 152 -2.01 -11.39 -19.02
C VAL A 152 -2.37 -11.04 -20.44
N ARG A 153 -3.62 -10.64 -20.71
CA ARG A 153 -4.02 -10.21 -22.05
C ARG A 153 -3.22 -9.01 -22.56
N ARG A 154 -2.97 -8.04 -21.69
CA ARG A 154 -2.20 -6.83 -22.04
C ARG A 154 -0.75 -7.15 -22.39
N ASN A 155 -0.13 -8.04 -21.64
CA ASN A 155 1.31 -8.31 -21.75
C ASN A 155 1.64 -9.46 -22.72
N PHE A 156 0.77 -10.45 -22.84
CA PHE A 156 1.03 -11.66 -23.63
C PHE A 156 0.11 -11.85 -24.84
N GLY A 157 -1.00 -11.11 -24.90
CA GLY A 157 -2.02 -11.31 -25.94
C GLY A 157 -1.54 -11.09 -27.37
N ALA A 158 -0.47 -10.32 -27.59
CA ALA A 158 0.12 -10.15 -28.91
C ALA A 158 1.05 -11.29 -29.32
N ALA A 159 1.57 -12.06 -28.35
CA ALA A 159 2.58 -13.10 -28.57
C ALA A 159 2.00 -14.53 -28.54
N PHE A 160 0.85 -14.73 -27.90
CA PHE A 160 0.24 -16.04 -27.68
C PHE A 160 -1.19 -16.11 -28.24
N ALA A 161 -1.62 -17.30 -28.62
CA ALA A 161 -3.00 -17.51 -29.04
C ALA A 161 -3.98 -17.30 -27.86
N PRO A 162 -5.20 -16.78 -28.10
CA PRO A 162 -6.18 -16.55 -27.02
C PRO A 162 -6.48 -17.79 -26.17
N ALA A 163 -6.38 -18.98 -26.76
CA ALA A 163 -6.60 -20.26 -26.05
C ALA A 163 -5.50 -20.62 -25.04
N ASP A 164 -4.32 -19.99 -25.15
CA ASP A 164 -3.17 -20.26 -24.26
C ASP A 164 -3.14 -19.29 -23.05
N LEU A 165 -3.84 -18.16 -23.15
CA LEU A 165 -3.80 -17.14 -22.09
C LEU A 165 -4.27 -17.65 -20.72
N PRO A 166 -5.34 -18.48 -20.60
CA PRO A 166 -5.74 -19.03 -19.30
C PRO A 166 -4.67 -19.90 -18.65
N ARG A 167 -3.81 -20.53 -19.44
CA ARG A 167 -2.69 -21.31 -18.90
C ARG A 167 -1.60 -20.39 -18.34
N ILE A 168 -1.37 -19.26 -18.99
CA ILE A 168 -0.42 -18.24 -18.49
C ILE A 168 -0.97 -17.62 -17.19
N GLU A 169 -2.27 -17.35 -17.12
CA GLU A 169 -2.94 -16.88 -15.91
C GLU A 169 -2.68 -17.84 -14.73
N GLY A 170 -2.89 -19.14 -14.95
CA GLY A 170 -2.62 -20.17 -13.93
C GLY A 170 -1.16 -20.20 -13.46
N ILE A 171 -0.19 -20.06 -14.37
CA ILE A 171 1.24 -20.04 -14.01
C ILE A 171 1.61 -18.81 -13.14
N ILE A 172 0.93 -17.68 -13.35
CA ILE A 172 1.22 -16.45 -12.61
C ILE A 172 0.58 -16.48 -11.22
N THR A 173 -0.52 -17.21 -11.05
CA THR A 173 -1.28 -17.26 -9.78
C THR A 173 -0.88 -18.43 -8.87
N ASP A 174 -0.22 -19.45 -9.38
CA ASP A 174 0.29 -20.62 -8.63
C ASP A 174 1.64 -20.34 -7.94
#